data_7cc1837fab857c475ea2fc820f7142a2
#
_entry.id   7cc1837fab857c475ea2fc820f7142a2
#
_cell.length_a   1.000
_cell.length_b   1.000
_cell.length_c   1.000
_cell.angle_alpha   90.00
_cell.angle_beta   90.00
_cell.angle_gamma   90.00
#
_symmetry.space_group_name_H-M   'P 1'
#
loop_
_entity.id
_entity.type
_entity.pdbx_description
1 polymer ?
#
loop_
_entity_poly.entity_id
_entity_poly.type
_entity_poly.pdbx_seq_one_letter_code
_entity_poly.pdbx_strand_id
1 'polypeptide(L)'
;MTSNAELETTASSDRDDQVQVLLVEDDDGDAVLVGELLREVGAAVVVRRARSLVQAKNLVSGAACVLLDLGLPDSQGLNGLRQLLHLEPEAAIVVLTGESSEHLGELAVRAGAQDYLVKGEVAGHMLNRVIRYAVERRRAEEAQRALHVAQIRAQENARLERGLLPSPLLTDTRLSVSARCLPGGQHHLLAPVAVRGHPGN
;
A
#
# COMPACT_ATOMS: atom_id res chain seq x y z
N MET A 1 -12.12 22.27 -37.68
CA MET A 1 -11.94 22.75 -36.31
C MET A 1 -12.19 21.59 -35.33
N THR A 2 -11.34 20.58 -35.38
CA THR A 2 -11.40 19.41 -34.48
C THR A 2 -9.95 18.94 -34.31
N SER A 3 -9.21 19.45 -33.36
CA SER A 3 -7.88 18.88 -33.07
C SER A 3 -7.20 19.42 -31.81
N ASN A 4 -7.91 19.87 -30.78
CA ASN A 4 -7.23 20.29 -29.53
C ASN A 4 -7.64 19.47 -28.27
N ALA A 5 -8.73 18.70 -28.38
CA ALA A 5 -9.21 17.90 -27.22
C ALA A 5 -8.53 16.52 -27.13
N GLU A 6 -8.01 15.99 -28.23
CA GLU A 6 -7.36 14.66 -28.23
C GLU A 6 -5.91 14.70 -27.78
N LEU A 7 -5.23 15.84 -27.84
CA LEU A 7 -3.84 16.00 -27.40
C LEU A 7 -3.71 16.22 -25.88
N GLU A 8 -4.75 16.70 -25.20
CA GLU A 8 -4.74 16.86 -23.74
C GLU A 8 -5.05 15.55 -22.99
N THR A 9 -5.75 14.62 -23.62
CA THR A 9 -6.11 13.33 -23.00
C THR A 9 -4.93 12.36 -22.96
N THR A 10 -4.00 12.41 -23.93
CA THR A 10 -2.82 11.55 -23.97
C THR A 10 -1.72 12.00 -22.98
N ALA A 11 -1.61 13.29 -22.70
CA ALA A 11 -0.62 13.82 -21.75
C ALA A 11 -0.99 13.58 -20.27
N SER A 12 -2.27 13.29 -19.98
CA SER A 12 -2.73 12.99 -18.60
C SER A 12 -2.55 11.53 -18.22
N SER A 13 -2.69 10.60 -19.18
CA SER A 13 -2.52 9.16 -18.91
C SER A 13 -1.05 8.75 -18.71
N ASP A 14 -0.11 9.49 -19.29
CA ASP A 14 1.32 9.19 -19.22
C ASP A 14 1.93 9.61 -17.87
N ARG A 15 1.28 10.51 -17.12
CA ARG A 15 1.70 10.93 -15.78
C ARG A 15 1.23 10.00 -14.67
N ASP A 16 0.13 9.31 -14.89
CA ASP A 16 -0.48 8.41 -13.89
C ASP A 16 0.28 7.07 -13.81
N ASP A 17 1.10 6.75 -14.82
CA ASP A 17 1.91 5.52 -14.88
C ASP A 17 3.36 5.72 -14.38
N GLN A 18 3.73 6.96 -14.01
CA GLN A 18 5.07 7.27 -13.53
C GLN A 18 5.20 7.01 -12.03
N VAL A 19 6.20 6.22 -11.65
CA VAL A 19 6.50 5.94 -10.24
C VAL A 19 7.09 7.19 -9.57
N GLN A 20 6.46 7.66 -8.51
CA GLN A 20 6.96 8.77 -7.69
C GLN A 20 8.08 8.27 -6.77
N VAL A 21 9.31 8.70 -7.02
CA VAL A 21 10.51 8.31 -6.27
C VAL A 21 11.01 9.51 -5.46
N LEU A 22 11.21 9.31 -4.16
CA LEU A 22 11.91 10.25 -3.30
C LEU A 22 13.35 9.76 -3.10
N LEU A 23 14.33 10.49 -3.62
CA LEU A 23 15.75 10.26 -3.36
C LEU A 23 16.17 11.07 -2.13
N VAL A 24 16.61 10.40 -1.07
CA VAL A 24 17.13 11.02 0.15
C VAL A 24 18.65 10.86 0.14
N GLU A 25 19.35 11.93 -0.24
CA GLU A 25 20.79 11.95 -0.55
C GLU A 25 21.32 13.35 -0.35
N ASP A 26 22.33 13.53 0.50
CA ASP A 26 22.96 14.83 0.75
C ASP A 26 24.07 15.16 -0.26
N ASP A 27 24.79 14.16 -0.76
CA ASP A 27 25.83 14.35 -1.77
C ASP A 27 25.25 14.68 -3.15
N ASP A 28 25.73 15.76 -3.76
CA ASP A 28 25.25 16.21 -5.07
C ASP A 28 25.68 15.30 -6.21
N GLY A 29 26.87 14.70 -6.12
CA GLY A 29 27.40 13.80 -7.11
C GLY A 29 26.61 12.50 -7.18
N ASP A 30 26.36 11.88 -6.04
CA ASP A 30 25.57 10.66 -5.93
C ASP A 30 24.12 10.88 -6.39
N ALA A 31 23.53 12.03 -6.03
CA ALA A 31 22.19 12.37 -6.48
C ALA A 31 22.08 12.54 -8.00
N VAL A 32 23.07 13.21 -8.61
CA VAL A 32 23.14 13.35 -10.08
C VAL A 32 23.32 12.00 -10.73
N LEU A 33 24.23 11.15 -10.22
CA LEU A 33 24.47 9.81 -10.74
C LEU A 33 23.19 8.95 -10.76
N VAL A 34 22.45 8.91 -9.66
CA VAL A 34 21.16 8.20 -9.59
C VAL A 34 20.17 8.72 -10.62
N GLY A 35 20.06 10.04 -10.78
CA GLY A 35 19.19 10.67 -11.77
C GLY A 35 19.57 10.31 -13.21
N GLU A 36 20.86 10.29 -13.53
CA GLU A 36 21.37 9.93 -14.85
C GLU A 36 21.16 8.44 -15.16
N LEU A 37 21.46 7.56 -14.22
CA LEU A 37 21.25 6.12 -14.36
C LEU A 37 19.77 5.78 -14.70
N LEU A 38 18.83 6.45 -14.06
CA LEU A 38 17.39 6.25 -14.32
C LEU A 38 16.99 6.83 -15.68
N ARG A 39 17.54 7.98 -16.06
CA ARG A 39 17.26 8.63 -17.35
C ARG A 39 17.81 7.82 -18.53
N GLU A 40 19.02 7.28 -18.43
CA GLU A 40 19.66 6.48 -19.49
C GLU A 40 18.85 5.23 -19.87
N VAL A 41 18.19 4.61 -18.90
CA VAL A 41 17.36 3.43 -19.15
C VAL A 41 15.90 3.78 -19.49
N GLY A 42 15.58 5.05 -19.64
CA GLY A 42 14.21 5.51 -19.94
C GLY A 42 13.22 5.11 -18.87
N ALA A 43 13.62 5.13 -17.59
CA ALA A 43 12.75 4.72 -16.49
C ALA A 43 11.53 5.65 -16.39
N ALA A 44 10.34 5.07 -16.31
CA ALA A 44 9.09 5.82 -16.09
C ALA A 44 8.96 6.24 -14.60
N VAL A 45 9.86 7.13 -14.16
CA VAL A 45 9.93 7.62 -12.77
C VAL A 45 9.99 9.13 -12.72
N VAL A 46 9.42 9.71 -11.68
CA VAL A 46 9.61 11.13 -11.32
C VAL A 46 10.41 11.17 -10.03
N VAL A 47 11.63 11.69 -10.08
CA VAL A 47 12.51 11.76 -8.92
C VAL A 47 12.41 13.13 -8.27
N ARG A 48 12.06 13.15 -6.97
CA ARG A 48 12.20 14.31 -6.09
C ARG A 48 13.35 14.06 -5.13
N ARG A 49 14.12 15.08 -4.79
CA ARG A 49 15.26 14.94 -3.89
C ARG A 49 15.02 15.62 -2.56
N ALA A 50 15.44 14.96 -1.48
CA ALA A 50 15.63 15.50 -0.14
C ALA A 50 17.12 15.38 0.24
N ARG A 51 17.72 16.41 0.82
CA ARG A 51 19.13 16.45 1.23
C ARG A 51 19.35 16.03 2.68
N SER A 52 18.30 15.71 3.40
CA SER A 52 18.35 15.35 4.81
C SER A 52 17.11 14.56 5.19
N LEU A 53 17.17 13.85 6.31
CA LEU A 53 16.01 13.17 6.87
C LEU A 53 14.87 14.13 7.21
N VAL A 54 15.19 15.33 7.71
CA VAL A 54 14.18 16.37 8.00
C VAL A 54 13.42 16.78 6.76
N GLN A 55 14.12 17.00 5.63
CA GLN A 55 13.46 17.29 4.35
C GLN A 55 12.66 16.09 3.84
N ALA A 56 13.22 14.90 3.97
CA ALA A 56 12.54 13.67 3.53
C ALA A 56 11.17 13.49 4.23
N LYS A 57 11.08 13.76 5.52
CA LYS A 57 9.81 13.69 6.26
C LYS A 57 8.73 14.61 5.71
N ASN A 58 9.09 15.75 5.16
CA ASN A 58 8.14 16.69 4.57
C ASN A 58 7.75 16.34 3.12
N LEU A 59 8.57 15.52 2.45
CA LEU A 59 8.40 15.18 1.03
C LEU A 59 7.98 13.73 0.80
N VAL A 60 7.97 12.88 1.83
CA VAL A 60 7.74 11.44 1.68
C VAL A 60 6.31 11.12 1.30
N SER A 61 5.35 11.96 1.69
CA SER A 61 3.95 11.73 1.36
C SER A 61 3.72 11.62 -0.16
N GLY A 62 3.05 10.57 -0.56
CA GLY A 62 2.78 10.23 -1.96
C GLY A 62 3.98 9.68 -2.73
N ALA A 63 5.10 9.38 -2.08
CA ALA A 63 6.19 8.65 -2.71
C ALA A 63 5.86 7.15 -2.75
N ALA A 64 5.86 6.58 -3.96
CA ALA A 64 5.69 5.13 -4.12
C ALA A 64 6.98 4.37 -3.74
N CYS A 65 8.13 5.01 -3.95
CA CYS A 65 9.44 4.46 -3.57
C CYS A 65 10.31 5.54 -2.95
N VAL A 66 11.06 5.18 -1.91
CA VAL A 66 12.11 6.02 -1.30
C VAL A 66 13.45 5.34 -1.51
N LEU A 67 14.38 6.01 -2.15
CA LEU A 67 15.78 5.65 -2.19
C LEU A 67 16.47 6.39 -1.05
N LEU A 68 16.92 5.68 -0.02
CA LEU A 68 17.44 6.25 1.22
C LEU A 68 18.92 5.98 1.37
N ASP A 69 19.74 7.02 1.36
CA ASP A 69 21.11 6.92 1.84
C ASP A 69 21.15 6.79 3.37
N LEU A 70 21.99 5.89 3.87
CA LEU A 70 22.24 5.72 5.31
C LEU A 70 23.31 6.68 5.86
N GLY A 71 24.06 7.36 4.97
CA GLY A 71 25.12 8.30 5.32
C GLY A 71 24.70 9.72 5.63
N LEU A 72 23.39 9.97 5.80
CA LEU A 72 22.87 11.33 6.01
C LEU A 72 23.43 11.99 7.27
N PRO A 73 23.76 13.29 7.23
CA PRO A 73 24.38 13.99 8.34
C PRO A 73 23.45 14.15 9.57
N ASP A 74 22.13 14.11 9.35
CA ASP A 74 21.11 14.25 10.39
C ASP A 74 20.48 12.92 10.82
N SER A 75 21.05 11.78 10.36
CA SER A 75 20.57 10.44 10.72
C SER A 75 21.70 9.43 10.76
N GLN A 76 21.77 8.65 11.83
CA GLN A 76 22.78 7.60 11.98
C GLN A 76 22.19 6.20 11.80
N GLY A 77 22.86 5.36 11.00
CA GLY A 77 22.50 3.97 10.75
C GLY A 77 21.05 3.82 10.30
N LEU A 78 20.31 2.89 10.90
CA LEU A 78 18.94 2.57 10.52
C LEU A 78 17.86 3.49 11.11
N ASN A 79 18.25 4.57 11.80
CA ASN A 79 17.27 5.43 12.46
C ASN A 79 16.38 6.18 11.45
N GLY A 80 16.96 6.67 10.35
CA GLY A 80 16.22 7.32 9.25
C GLY A 80 15.22 6.37 8.61
N LEU A 81 15.62 5.14 8.33
CA LEU A 81 14.74 4.09 7.80
C LEU A 81 13.51 3.87 8.69
N ARG A 82 13.72 3.66 9.99
CA ARG A 82 12.63 3.42 10.94
C ARG A 82 11.65 4.60 11.02
N GLN A 83 12.17 5.82 10.98
CA GLN A 83 11.34 7.02 11.02
C GLN A 83 10.50 7.16 9.75
N LEU A 84 11.06 6.91 8.57
CA LEU A 84 10.34 6.98 7.30
C LEU A 84 9.30 5.86 7.18
N LEU A 85 9.62 4.63 7.59
CA LEU A 85 8.66 3.52 7.65
C LEU A 85 7.46 3.80 8.59
N HIS A 86 7.67 4.58 9.64
CA HIS A 86 6.59 4.97 10.55
C HIS A 86 5.71 6.08 9.97
N LEU A 87 6.30 7.02 9.24
CA LEU A 87 5.58 8.16 8.65
C LEU A 87 4.79 7.77 7.41
N GLU A 88 5.38 6.95 6.55
CA GLU A 88 4.77 6.53 5.28
C GLU A 88 4.92 5.01 5.15
N PRO A 89 4.05 4.25 5.84
CA PRO A 89 4.12 2.79 5.83
C PRO A 89 3.85 2.17 4.46
N GLU A 90 3.25 2.92 3.55
CA GLU A 90 2.90 2.46 2.20
C GLU A 90 4.04 2.65 1.19
N ALA A 91 5.01 3.51 1.46
CA ALA A 91 6.15 3.68 0.59
C ALA A 91 7.10 2.46 0.64
N ALA A 92 7.54 2.02 -0.55
CA ALA A 92 8.62 1.04 -0.64
C ALA A 92 9.95 1.73 -0.36
N ILE A 93 10.71 1.31 0.66
CA ILE A 93 12.01 1.90 0.96
C ILE A 93 13.13 0.97 0.49
N VAL A 94 13.98 1.47 -0.41
CA VAL A 94 15.21 0.84 -0.87
C VAL A 94 16.38 1.65 -0.31
N VAL A 95 17.32 0.97 0.35
CA VAL A 95 18.46 1.61 0.98
C VAL A 95 19.63 1.68 -0.01
N LEU A 96 20.29 2.83 -0.06
CA LEU A 96 21.56 3.01 -0.76
C LEU A 96 22.69 2.97 0.28
N THR A 97 23.70 2.12 0.08
CA THR A 97 24.83 1.97 1.00
C THR A 97 26.14 2.21 0.29
N GLY A 98 27.16 2.73 0.99
CA GLY A 98 28.54 2.68 0.50
C GLY A 98 29.12 1.26 0.65
N GLU A 99 30.20 0.94 -0.08
CA GLU A 99 30.89 -0.36 -0.03
C GLU A 99 31.26 -0.81 1.40
N SER A 100 31.66 0.13 2.26
CA SER A 100 32.01 -0.15 3.66
C SER A 100 30.79 -0.44 4.57
N SER A 101 29.59 -0.33 4.06
CA SER A 101 28.33 -0.40 4.83
C SER A 101 27.39 -1.51 4.36
N GLU A 102 27.86 -2.50 3.58
CA GLU A 102 27.04 -3.60 3.06
C GLU A 102 26.30 -4.34 4.16
N HIS A 103 26.96 -4.61 5.28
CA HIS A 103 26.31 -5.22 6.45
C HIS A 103 25.11 -4.40 6.99
N LEU A 104 25.17 -3.06 6.90
CA LEU A 104 24.02 -2.20 7.26
C LEU A 104 22.87 -2.36 6.27
N GLY A 105 23.14 -2.64 4.99
CA GLY A 105 22.12 -2.94 3.99
C GLY A 105 21.32 -4.18 4.36
N GLU A 106 21.98 -5.28 4.74
CA GLU A 106 21.29 -6.48 5.21
C GLU A 106 20.43 -6.23 6.46
N LEU A 107 20.97 -5.46 7.41
CA LEU A 107 20.21 -5.07 8.60
C LEU A 107 19.02 -4.16 8.26
N ALA A 108 19.13 -3.32 7.22
CA ALA A 108 18.03 -2.48 6.75
C ALA A 108 16.87 -3.32 6.21
N VAL A 109 17.15 -4.36 5.43
CA VAL A 109 16.11 -5.28 4.94
C VAL A 109 15.40 -5.98 6.11
N ARG A 110 16.15 -6.45 7.11
CA ARG A 110 15.58 -7.04 8.35
C ARG A 110 14.74 -6.02 9.14
N ALA A 111 15.06 -4.73 9.04
CA ALA A 111 14.35 -3.65 9.69
C ALA A 111 13.11 -3.15 8.90
N GLY A 112 12.86 -3.70 7.70
CA GLY A 112 11.68 -3.41 6.90
C GLY A 112 11.93 -2.67 5.59
N ALA A 113 13.18 -2.42 5.19
CA ALA A 113 13.49 -2.00 3.83
C ALA A 113 13.12 -3.10 2.84
N GLN A 114 12.67 -2.72 1.65
CA GLN A 114 12.31 -3.68 0.61
C GLN A 114 13.54 -4.33 -0.04
N ASP A 115 14.63 -3.56 -0.14
CA ASP A 115 15.91 -4.01 -0.68
C ASP A 115 17.01 -3.03 -0.28
N TYR A 116 18.28 -3.37 -0.62
CA TYR A 116 19.40 -2.47 -0.56
C TYR A 116 20.28 -2.56 -1.81
N LEU A 117 20.99 -1.49 -2.11
CA LEU A 117 21.91 -1.38 -3.24
C LEU A 117 23.24 -0.74 -2.77
N VAL A 118 24.36 -1.26 -3.24
CA VAL A 118 25.68 -0.69 -2.96
C VAL A 118 25.98 0.40 -3.99
N LYS A 119 26.23 1.63 -3.52
CA LYS A 119 26.61 2.76 -4.37
C LYS A 119 27.90 2.40 -5.13
N GLY A 120 27.99 2.80 -6.38
CA GLY A 120 29.15 2.51 -7.24
C GLY A 120 29.08 1.20 -8.02
N GLU A 121 28.27 0.22 -7.59
CA GLU A 121 28.07 -1.04 -8.30
C GLU A 121 26.75 -1.09 -9.08
N VAL A 122 25.89 -0.08 -8.89
CA VAL A 122 24.54 -0.08 -9.44
C VAL A 122 24.51 0.40 -10.88
N ALA A 123 24.05 -0.47 -11.79
CA ALA A 123 23.71 -0.07 -13.15
C ALA A 123 22.26 0.42 -13.23
N GLY A 124 21.93 1.34 -14.16
CA GLY A 124 20.62 1.95 -14.28
C GLY A 124 19.47 0.95 -14.46
N HIS A 125 19.67 -0.11 -15.25
CA HIS A 125 18.67 -1.18 -15.42
C HIS A 125 18.40 -1.96 -14.13
N MET A 126 19.42 -2.15 -13.28
CA MET A 126 19.29 -2.80 -11.98
C MET A 126 18.51 -1.89 -11.01
N LEU A 127 18.88 -0.62 -10.94
CA LEU A 127 18.18 0.37 -10.11
C LEU A 127 16.69 0.48 -10.47
N ASN A 128 16.37 0.62 -11.75
CA ASN A 128 14.99 0.66 -12.23
C ASN A 128 14.22 -0.61 -11.88
N ARG A 129 14.84 -1.78 -12.05
CA ARG A 129 14.24 -3.07 -11.70
C ARG A 129 13.94 -3.17 -10.21
N VAL A 130 14.88 -2.79 -9.34
CA VAL A 130 14.72 -2.82 -7.89
C VAL A 130 13.60 -1.88 -7.45
N ILE A 131 13.54 -0.65 -7.98
CA ILE A 131 12.46 0.30 -7.70
C ILE A 131 11.10 -0.33 -8.05
N ARG A 132 10.94 -0.86 -9.25
CA ARG A 132 9.68 -1.47 -9.69
C ARG A 132 9.26 -2.65 -8.84
N TYR A 133 10.17 -3.58 -8.56
CA TYR A 133 9.88 -4.73 -7.71
C TYR A 133 9.55 -4.34 -6.27
N ALA A 134 10.24 -3.35 -5.71
CA ALA A 134 9.95 -2.86 -4.38
C ALA A 134 8.54 -2.27 -4.29
N VAL A 135 8.13 -1.47 -5.28
CA VAL A 135 6.79 -0.89 -5.36
C VAL A 135 5.71 -1.96 -5.54
N GLU A 136 5.90 -2.89 -6.49
CA GLU A 136 4.95 -3.97 -6.74
C GLU A 136 4.78 -4.87 -5.53
N ARG A 137 5.88 -5.25 -4.88
CA ARG A 137 5.87 -6.07 -3.68
C ARG A 137 5.11 -5.36 -2.55
N ARG A 138 5.36 -4.07 -2.35
CA ARG A 138 4.70 -3.28 -1.31
C ARG A 138 3.19 -3.20 -1.55
N ARG A 139 2.78 -2.90 -2.78
CA ARG A 139 1.36 -2.89 -3.19
C ARG A 139 0.68 -4.24 -2.94
N ALA A 140 1.36 -5.35 -3.25
CA ALA A 140 0.83 -6.69 -3.00
C ALA A 140 0.66 -6.98 -1.50
N GLU A 141 1.64 -6.60 -0.67
CA GLU A 141 1.56 -6.73 0.79
C GLU A 141 0.40 -5.93 1.39
N GLU A 142 0.15 -4.71 0.89
CA GLU A 142 -0.96 -3.86 1.31
C GLU A 142 -2.32 -4.44 0.90
N ALA A 143 -2.46 -4.87 -0.34
CA ALA A 143 -3.67 -5.52 -0.82
C ALA A 143 -4.01 -6.76 0.00
N GLN A 144 -2.99 -7.55 0.35
CA GLN A 144 -3.17 -8.73 1.20
C GLN A 144 -3.60 -8.37 2.63
N ARG A 145 -3.00 -7.32 3.22
CA ARG A 145 -3.41 -6.83 4.56
C ARG A 145 -4.83 -6.30 4.54
N ALA A 146 -5.20 -5.49 3.54
CA ALA A 146 -6.55 -4.95 3.39
C ALA A 146 -7.60 -6.07 3.25
N LEU A 147 -7.31 -7.09 2.45
CA LEU A 147 -8.17 -8.26 2.29
C LEU A 147 -8.35 -9.01 3.62
N HIS A 148 -7.25 -9.24 4.36
CA HIS A 148 -7.30 -9.91 5.65
C HIS A 148 -8.15 -9.14 6.68
N VAL A 149 -7.97 -7.83 6.77
CA VAL A 149 -8.80 -6.96 7.64
C VAL A 149 -10.27 -7.00 7.24
N ALA A 150 -10.57 -6.96 5.94
CA ALA A 150 -11.95 -7.06 5.44
C ALA A 150 -12.59 -8.41 5.79
N GLN A 151 -11.83 -9.51 5.69
CA GLN A 151 -12.31 -10.85 6.08
C GLN A 151 -12.63 -10.95 7.58
N ILE A 152 -11.75 -10.41 8.45
CA ILE A 152 -11.98 -10.38 9.89
C ILE A 152 -13.27 -9.60 10.21
N ARG A 153 -13.42 -8.40 9.63
CA ARG A 153 -14.63 -7.57 9.84
C ARG A 153 -15.90 -8.27 9.36
N ALA A 154 -15.85 -8.95 8.20
CA ALA A 154 -17.00 -9.71 7.69
C ALA A 154 -17.38 -10.87 8.63
N GLN A 155 -16.39 -11.57 9.19
CA GLN A 155 -16.63 -12.66 10.15
C GLN A 155 -17.23 -12.14 11.47
N GLU A 156 -16.73 -11.01 11.98
CA GLU A 156 -17.28 -10.37 13.18
C GLU A 156 -18.72 -9.91 12.98
N ASN A 157 -19.03 -9.26 11.85
CA ASN A 157 -20.39 -8.84 11.51
C ASN A 157 -21.33 -10.04 11.41
N ALA A 158 -20.92 -11.10 10.71
CA ALA A 158 -21.73 -12.32 10.61
C ALA A 158 -21.94 -13.04 11.96
N ARG A 159 -20.98 -12.88 12.89
CA ARG A 159 -21.14 -13.39 14.27
C ARG A 159 -22.12 -12.56 15.07
N LEU A 160 -22.05 -11.24 14.95
CA LEU A 160 -22.99 -10.32 15.61
C LEU A 160 -24.42 -10.50 15.10
N GLU A 161 -24.61 -10.60 13.79
CA GLU A 161 -25.93 -10.87 13.19
C GLU A 161 -26.54 -12.17 13.72
N ARG A 162 -25.76 -13.25 13.80
CA ARG A 162 -26.24 -14.53 14.36
C ARG A 162 -26.56 -14.46 15.84
N GLY A 163 -25.82 -13.61 16.60
CA GLY A 163 -26.08 -13.40 18.03
C GLY A 163 -27.30 -12.52 18.32
N LEU A 164 -27.70 -11.68 17.37
CA LEU A 164 -28.85 -10.77 17.50
C LEU A 164 -30.17 -11.38 17.01
N LEU A 165 -30.11 -12.47 16.23
CA LEU A 165 -31.33 -13.18 15.82
C LEU A 165 -31.89 -13.95 17.02
N PRO A 166 -33.11 -13.67 17.47
CA PRO A 166 -33.72 -14.44 18.55
C PRO A 166 -33.85 -15.89 18.11
N SER A 167 -33.45 -16.81 18.99
CA SER A 167 -33.69 -18.24 18.76
C SER A 167 -35.21 -18.47 18.63
N PRO A 168 -35.66 -19.16 17.56
CA PRO A 168 -37.09 -19.41 17.43
C PRO A 168 -37.60 -20.23 18.63
N LEU A 169 -38.52 -19.64 19.39
CA LEU A 169 -39.13 -20.27 20.56
C LEU A 169 -40.11 -21.41 20.19
N LEU A 170 -40.26 -21.71 18.92
CA LEU A 170 -41.18 -22.74 18.43
C LEU A 170 -40.48 -24.11 18.37
N THR A 171 -40.87 -24.99 19.25
CA THR A 171 -40.44 -26.38 19.32
C THR A 171 -41.37 -27.36 18.55
N ASP A 172 -42.42 -26.83 17.89
CA ASP A 172 -43.33 -27.70 17.12
C ASP A 172 -42.79 -27.97 15.72
N THR A 173 -42.46 -29.24 15.43
CA THR A 173 -41.94 -29.70 14.16
C THR A 173 -42.87 -29.58 12.97
N ARG A 174 -44.12 -29.19 13.20
CA ARG A 174 -45.13 -28.95 12.16
C ARG A 174 -45.18 -27.51 11.64
N LEU A 175 -44.36 -26.61 12.20
CA LEU A 175 -44.32 -25.22 11.82
C LEU A 175 -42.90 -24.86 11.31
N SER A 176 -42.81 -24.38 10.09
CA SER A 176 -41.59 -23.78 9.57
C SER A 176 -41.68 -22.27 9.60
N VAL A 177 -40.71 -21.63 10.30
CA VAL A 177 -40.60 -20.16 10.32
C VAL A 177 -39.35 -19.77 9.56
N SER A 178 -39.50 -18.94 8.54
CA SER A 178 -38.39 -18.32 7.84
C SER A 178 -38.35 -16.83 8.13
N ALA A 179 -37.22 -16.36 8.67
CA ALA A 179 -36.96 -14.93 8.84
C ALA A 179 -35.97 -14.45 7.74
N ARG A 180 -36.33 -13.37 7.03
CA ARG A 180 -35.46 -12.69 6.09
C ARG A 180 -35.05 -11.36 6.68
N CYS A 181 -33.74 -11.14 6.86
CA CYS A 181 -33.19 -9.82 7.18
C CYS A 181 -32.88 -9.09 5.87
N LEU A 182 -33.46 -7.93 5.67
CA LEU A 182 -33.14 -7.05 4.53
C LEU A 182 -32.04 -6.07 4.97
N PRO A 183 -30.97 -5.91 4.23
CA PRO A 183 -29.98 -4.88 4.53
C PRO A 183 -30.54 -3.50 4.22
N GLY A 184 -30.58 -2.63 5.23
CA GLY A 184 -30.88 -1.20 5.08
C GLY A 184 -32.18 -0.74 5.74
N GLY A 185 -32.04 -0.25 6.96
CA GLY A 185 -32.80 0.88 7.53
C GLY A 185 -34.27 0.68 7.81
N GLN A 186 -34.62 0.83 9.08
CA GLN A 186 -35.91 0.91 9.73
C GLN A 186 -36.54 -0.41 10.19
N HIS A 187 -36.57 -0.53 11.50
CA HIS A 187 -37.32 -1.60 12.21
C HIS A 187 -38.80 -1.45 11.98
N HIS A 188 -39.32 -2.13 10.98
CA HIS A 188 -40.76 -2.42 10.92
C HIS A 188 -40.97 -3.79 11.54
N LEU A 189 -41.72 -3.83 12.64
CA LEU A 189 -42.28 -5.05 13.20
C LEU A 189 -43.10 -5.73 12.09
N LEU A 190 -42.63 -6.89 11.66
CA LEU A 190 -43.38 -7.72 10.71
C LEU A 190 -44.64 -8.23 11.39
N ALA A 191 -45.80 -7.96 10.78
CA ALA A 191 -47.06 -8.54 11.14
C ALA A 191 -46.99 -10.09 11.08
N PRO A 192 -47.74 -10.82 11.91
CA PRO A 192 -47.73 -12.26 11.92
C PRO A 192 -48.18 -12.81 10.57
N VAL A 193 -47.34 -13.63 9.96
CA VAL A 193 -47.69 -14.36 8.75
C VAL A 193 -48.73 -15.42 9.13
N ALA A 194 -49.86 -15.40 8.46
CA ALA A 194 -50.94 -16.33 8.66
C ALA A 194 -50.47 -17.78 8.46
N VAL A 195 -50.69 -18.60 9.48
CA VAL A 195 -50.45 -20.04 9.44
C VAL A 195 -51.58 -20.68 8.62
N ARG A 196 -51.25 -21.18 7.42
CA ARG A 196 -52.17 -22.08 6.72
C ARG A 196 -52.06 -23.46 7.34
N GLY A 197 -53.05 -23.83 8.15
CA GLY A 197 -53.24 -25.18 8.59
C GLY A 197 -53.58 -26.08 7.40
N HIS A 198 -52.92 -27.21 7.24
CA HIS A 198 -53.35 -28.25 6.36
C HIS A 198 -54.53 -28.98 7.02
N PRO A 199 -55.65 -29.18 6.33
CA PRO A 199 -56.70 -30.02 6.85
C PRO A 199 -56.25 -31.47 6.84
N GLY A 200 -56.20 -32.07 8.02
CA GLY A 200 -55.95 -33.51 8.15
C GLY A 200 -57.15 -34.29 7.63
N ASN A 201 -56.86 -35.34 6.94
CA ASN A 201 -57.77 -36.44 6.63
C ASN A 201 -57.54 -37.52 7.68
#